data_8bad8943b4ee914b0ed4cb656b6923ef
#
_entry.id   8bad8943b4ee914b0ed4cb656b6923ef
#
_cell.length_a   1.000
_cell.length_b   1.000
_cell.length_c   1.000
_cell.angle_alpha   90.00
_cell.angle_beta   90.00
_cell.angle_gamma   90.00
#
_symmetry.space_group_name_H-M   'P 1'
#
loop_
_entity.id
_entity.type
_entity.pdbx_description
1 polymer ?
#
loop_
_entity_poly.entity_id
_entity_poly.type
_entity_poly.pdbx_seq_one_letter_code
_entity_poly.pdbx_strand_id
1 'polypeptide(L)'
;MGNVAHQPLKEFTMPLPDLPWPLLQSVAALADAPLSQIAERLRDATLPYMGSSALVIFTEDCTGRPQKKAGDEDIISRVSITELDTLRATLKDEGPWFGDAELAGKTRPVLALKHASSNALLVLTDPPADPGRSAGLDLVTYLWRLTARRIREKVADAPPSYLLESRAASAERLRVTAELTDVHSTTLETLLAALRSSSLDDAAARTTVTDLTAKALIGLRTHSDRT
;
A
#
# COMPACT_ATOMS: atom_id res chain seq x y z
N MET A 1 50.10 -34.71 44.99
CA MET A 1 48.68 -34.93 44.69
C MET A 1 47.91 -33.71 45.17
N GLY A 2 47.74 -32.73 44.32
CA GLY A 2 47.05 -31.48 44.65
C GLY A 2 45.61 -31.55 44.25
N ASN A 3 44.72 -31.37 45.22
CA ASN A 3 43.28 -31.39 45.05
C ASN A 3 42.83 -30.02 44.47
N VAL A 4 42.47 -29.99 43.18
CA VAL A 4 41.92 -28.80 42.54
C VAL A 4 40.44 -28.74 42.89
N ALA A 5 40.12 -27.86 43.82
CA ALA A 5 38.73 -27.56 44.18
C ALA A 5 37.99 -26.91 42.98
N HIS A 6 36.99 -27.60 42.49
CA HIS A 6 36.03 -27.09 41.51
C HIS A 6 35.20 -25.99 42.17
N GLN A 7 35.46 -24.72 41.84
CA GLN A 7 34.53 -23.63 42.19
C GLN A 7 33.32 -23.70 41.22
N PRO A 8 32.10 -23.73 41.75
CA PRO A 8 30.92 -23.64 40.89
C PRO A 8 30.86 -22.27 40.24
N LEU A 9 30.69 -22.25 38.91
CA LEU A 9 30.40 -21.05 38.15
C LEU A 9 29.17 -20.39 38.79
N LYS A 10 29.35 -19.19 39.37
CA LYS A 10 28.22 -18.34 39.75
C LYS A 10 27.40 -18.11 38.50
N GLU A 11 26.16 -18.61 38.47
CA GLU A 11 25.15 -18.20 37.51
C GLU A 11 25.01 -16.68 37.56
N PHE A 12 25.52 -16.04 36.57
CA PHE A 12 25.38 -14.60 36.36
C PHE A 12 23.95 -14.39 35.81
N THR A 13 22.96 -14.50 36.71
CA THR A 13 21.59 -14.11 36.38
C THR A 13 21.54 -12.58 36.39
N MET A 14 21.97 -11.98 35.27
CA MET A 14 21.66 -10.58 35.02
C MET A 14 20.13 -10.50 34.85
N PRO A 15 19.44 -9.69 35.67
CA PRO A 15 18.03 -9.44 35.39
C PRO A 15 17.95 -8.85 33.98
N LEU A 16 17.34 -9.59 33.07
CA LEU A 16 17.02 -9.06 31.75
C LEU A 16 16.19 -7.79 31.97
N PRO A 17 16.61 -6.61 31.46
CA PRO A 17 15.79 -5.44 31.54
C PRO A 17 14.41 -5.78 30.94
N ASP A 18 13.34 -5.13 31.40
CA ASP A 18 11.99 -5.33 30.89
C ASP A 18 12.00 -5.22 29.36
N LEU A 19 12.25 -6.35 28.73
CA LEU A 19 12.27 -6.44 27.26
C LEU A 19 10.84 -6.18 26.78
N PRO A 20 10.64 -5.32 25.79
CA PRO A 20 9.32 -5.06 25.24
C PRO A 20 8.84 -6.29 24.43
N TRP A 21 8.53 -7.37 25.15
CA TRP A 21 8.08 -8.63 24.55
C TRP A 21 7.02 -8.47 23.46
N PRO A 22 5.99 -7.59 23.62
CA PRO A 22 5.00 -7.37 22.57
C PRO A 22 5.64 -6.86 21.27
N LEU A 23 6.62 -5.96 21.36
CA LEU A 23 7.34 -5.46 20.19
C LEU A 23 8.17 -6.56 19.53
N LEU A 24 8.88 -7.37 20.32
CA LEU A 24 9.68 -8.48 19.78
C LEU A 24 8.79 -9.52 19.09
N GLN A 25 7.63 -9.84 19.64
CA GLN A 25 6.64 -10.71 19.01
C GLN A 25 6.12 -10.13 17.69
N SER A 26 5.82 -8.81 17.65
CA SER A 26 5.40 -8.12 16.42
C SER A 26 6.49 -8.14 15.35
N VAL A 27 7.76 -7.92 15.74
CA VAL A 27 8.91 -8.00 14.82
C VAL A 27 9.10 -9.42 14.27
N ALA A 28 8.98 -10.44 15.12
CA ALA A 28 9.05 -11.85 14.69
C ALA A 28 7.90 -12.17 13.71
N ALA A 29 6.66 -11.80 14.05
CA ALA A 29 5.50 -11.97 13.19
C ALA A 29 5.66 -11.26 11.83
N LEU A 30 6.28 -10.07 11.82
CA LEU A 30 6.60 -9.32 10.60
C LEU A 30 7.66 -10.05 9.76
N ALA A 31 8.72 -10.58 10.39
CA ALA A 31 9.78 -11.31 9.70
C ALA A 31 9.29 -12.59 9.03
N ASP A 32 8.34 -13.28 9.65
CA ASP A 32 7.75 -14.53 9.13
C ASP A 32 6.56 -14.31 8.20
N ALA A 33 6.02 -13.10 8.15
CA ALA A 33 4.81 -12.79 7.40
C ALA A 33 4.96 -13.13 5.89
N PRO A 34 3.95 -13.77 5.27
CA PRO A 34 3.90 -13.88 3.82
C PRO A 34 3.74 -12.49 3.20
N LEU A 35 4.14 -12.33 1.92
CA LEU A 35 4.05 -11.04 1.22
C LEU A 35 2.63 -10.45 1.20
N SER A 36 1.61 -11.29 1.24
CA SER A 36 0.19 -10.87 1.28
C SER A 36 -0.22 -10.21 2.59
N GLN A 37 0.44 -10.54 3.72
CA GLN A 37 0.12 -10.04 5.05
C GLN A 37 1.14 -9.01 5.57
N ILE A 38 2.20 -8.72 4.81
CA ILE A 38 3.33 -7.93 5.31
C ILE A 38 2.93 -6.50 5.68
N ALA A 39 1.97 -5.88 4.97
CA ALA A 39 1.45 -4.56 5.30
C ALA A 39 0.65 -4.55 6.60
N GLU A 40 -0.19 -5.57 6.81
CA GLU A 40 -0.96 -5.75 8.04
C GLU A 40 -0.02 -5.93 9.25
N ARG A 41 0.97 -6.82 9.15
CA ARG A 41 1.93 -7.06 10.23
C ARG A 41 2.80 -5.84 10.53
N LEU A 42 3.20 -5.09 9.50
CA LEU A 42 3.93 -3.84 9.72
C LEU A 42 3.04 -2.80 10.41
N ARG A 43 1.78 -2.69 10.01
CA ARG A 43 0.83 -1.79 10.66
C ARG A 43 0.62 -2.17 12.12
N ASP A 44 0.39 -3.44 12.43
CA ASP A 44 0.22 -3.92 13.81
C ASP A 44 1.44 -3.59 14.67
N ALA A 45 2.64 -3.74 14.12
CA ALA A 45 3.90 -3.45 14.83
C ALA A 45 4.13 -1.95 15.04
N THR A 46 3.63 -1.08 14.16
CA THR A 46 3.86 0.37 14.21
C THR A 46 2.74 1.14 14.90
N LEU A 47 1.50 0.66 14.83
CA LEU A 47 0.29 1.35 15.31
C LEU A 47 0.36 1.83 16.78
N PRO A 48 0.92 1.05 17.74
CA PRO A 48 1.04 1.48 19.13
C PRO A 48 2.00 2.65 19.34
N TYR A 49 2.93 2.87 18.41
CA TYR A 49 4.00 3.86 18.52
C TYR A 49 3.78 5.06 17.61
N MET A 50 3.10 4.84 16.49
CA MET A 50 2.71 5.86 15.54
C MET A 50 1.36 5.50 14.94
N GLY A 51 0.31 6.11 15.45
CA GLY A 51 -1.05 5.96 14.96
C GLY A 51 -1.14 6.35 13.47
N SER A 52 -1.93 5.61 12.71
CA SER A 52 -2.22 5.92 11.31
C SER A 52 -3.58 5.33 10.92
N SER A 53 -4.33 6.03 10.05
CA SER A 53 -5.59 5.50 9.51
C SER A 53 -5.33 4.32 8.57
N ALA A 54 -4.34 4.45 7.70
CA ALA A 54 -3.91 3.37 6.81
C ALA A 54 -2.39 3.36 6.62
N LEU A 55 -1.89 2.19 6.22
CA LEU A 55 -0.50 1.95 5.84
C LEU A 55 -0.47 1.38 4.43
N VAL A 56 0.36 1.96 3.56
CA VAL A 56 0.56 1.51 2.19
C VAL A 56 2.04 1.28 1.95
N ILE A 57 2.39 0.11 1.45
CA ILE A 57 3.72 -0.22 0.91
C ILE A 57 3.60 -0.23 -0.61
N PHE A 58 4.47 0.51 -1.28
CA PHE A 58 4.57 0.53 -2.73
C PHE A 58 5.97 0.14 -3.16
N THR A 59 6.10 -0.88 -4.01
CA THR A 59 7.39 -1.42 -4.44
C THR A 59 7.34 -1.98 -5.85
N GLU A 60 8.39 -1.73 -6.62
CA GLU A 60 8.58 -2.27 -7.96
C GLU A 60 9.08 -3.73 -7.94
N ASP A 61 9.67 -4.17 -6.83
CA ASP A 61 10.15 -5.55 -6.67
C ASP A 61 9.04 -6.59 -6.83
N CYS A 62 7.79 -6.21 -6.53
CA CYS A 62 6.62 -7.08 -6.64
C CYS A 62 5.80 -6.77 -7.89
N THR A 63 6.24 -7.24 -9.07
CA THR A 63 5.62 -6.95 -10.37
C THR A 63 4.13 -7.28 -10.46
N GLY A 64 3.63 -8.27 -9.70
CA GLY A 64 2.22 -8.67 -9.73
C GLY A 64 1.30 -7.90 -8.78
N ARG A 65 1.84 -7.41 -7.67
CA ARG A 65 1.11 -6.62 -6.68
C ARG A 65 2.03 -5.55 -6.09
N PRO A 66 2.26 -4.45 -6.81
CA PRO A 66 3.19 -3.41 -6.37
C PRO A 66 2.73 -2.71 -5.08
N GLN A 67 1.43 -2.75 -4.79
CA GLN A 67 0.86 -2.19 -3.57
C GLN A 67 0.52 -3.29 -2.57
N LYS A 68 0.86 -3.06 -1.29
CA LYS A 68 0.37 -3.82 -0.14
C LYS A 68 -0.21 -2.82 0.85
N LYS A 69 -1.43 -3.05 1.29
CA LYS A 69 -2.23 -2.06 2.01
C LYS A 69 -2.83 -2.68 3.25
N ALA A 70 -2.96 -1.89 4.33
CA ALA A 70 -3.65 -2.28 5.56
C ALA A 70 -4.25 -1.05 6.25
N GLY A 71 -5.41 -1.18 6.85
CA GLY A 71 -6.07 -0.10 7.61
C GLY A 71 -7.47 0.21 7.11
N ASP A 72 -7.83 1.50 7.14
CA ASP A 72 -9.16 1.99 6.76
C ASP A 72 -9.49 1.62 5.30
N GLU A 73 -10.60 0.89 5.11
CA GLU A 73 -11.04 0.38 3.81
C GLU A 73 -11.37 1.51 2.82
N ASP A 74 -11.92 2.63 3.30
CA ASP A 74 -12.21 3.80 2.46
C ASP A 74 -10.94 4.43 1.88
N ILE A 75 -9.81 4.26 2.54
CA ILE A 75 -8.51 4.75 2.08
C ILE A 75 -7.88 3.70 1.18
N ILE A 76 -7.68 2.47 1.69
CA ILE A 76 -6.90 1.45 1.00
C ILE A 76 -7.52 0.98 -0.31
N SER A 77 -8.87 1.02 -0.44
CA SER A 77 -9.55 0.67 -1.68
C SER A 77 -9.34 1.70 -2.80
N ARG A 78 -9.12 2.97 -2.45
CA ARG A 78 -9.07 4.09 -3.41
C ARG A 78 -7.66 4.56 -3.75
N VAL A 79 -6.65 4.25 -2.93
CA VAL A 79 -5.25 4.65 -3.24
C VAL A 79 -4.81 4.05 -4.55
N SER A 80 -4.41 4.90 -5.49
CA SER A 80 -3.95 4.55 -6.82
C SER A 80 -2.42 4.44 -6.91
N ILE A 81 -1.92 3.74 -7.93
CA ILE A 81 -0.49 3.67 -8.24
C ILE A 81 0.04 5.05 -8.63
N THR A 82 -0.73 5.82 -9.40
CA THR A 82 -0.34 7.15 -9.87
C THR A 82 -0.09 8.12 -8.72
N GLU A 83 -0.98 8.13 -7.70
CA GLU A 83 -0.78 8.96 -6.50
C GLU A 83 0.51 8.59 -5.76
N LEU A 84 0.80 7.29 -5.61
CA LEU A 84 2.00 6.80 -4.94
C LEU A 84 3.27 7.10 -5.73
N ASP A 85 3.24 7.00 -7.06
CA ASP A 85 4.36 7.37 -7.94
C ASP A 85 4.64 8.87 -7.88
N THR A 86 3.59 9.69 -7.91
CA THR A 86 3.71 11.14 -7.76
C THR A 86 4.35 11.50 -6.42
N LEU A 87 3.85 10.93 -5.32
CA LEU A 87 4.42 11.15 -3.99
C LEU A 87 5.88 10.69 -3.95
N ARG A 88 6.20 9.50 -4.46
CA ARG A 88 7.57 8.97 -4.51
C ARG A 88 8.53 9.86 -5.29
N ALA A 89 8.07 10.45 -6.39
CA ALA A 89 8.86 11.36 -7.22
C ALA A 89 9.17 12.70 -6.52
N THR A 90 8.31 13.15 -5.58
CA THR A 90 8.56 14.38 -4.80
C THR A 90 9.59 14.18 -3.70
N LEU A 91 9.82 12.94 -3.26
CA LEU A 91 10.77 12.62 -2.19
C LEU A 91 12.20 12.59 -2.74
N LYS A 92 13.01 13.57 -2.32
CA LYS A 92 14.41 13.71 -2.77
C LYS A 92 15.37 12.84 -1.96
N ASP A 93 15.09 12.65 -0.67
CA ASP A 93 15.97 12.01 0.30
C ASP A 93 15.35 10.72 0.87
N GLU A 94 16.19 9.89 1.49
CA GLU A 94 15.83 8.64 2.16
C GLU A 94 15.23 8.85 3.57
N GLY A 95 15.17 10.10 4.03
CA GLY A 95 14.65 10.45 5.34
C GLY A 95 13.12 10.40 5.41
N PRO A 96 12.57 10.46 6.63
CA PRO A 96 11.14 10.60 6.81
C PRO A 96 10.68 11.97 6.27
N TRP A 97 9.63 11.94 5.47
CA TRP A 97 8.98 13.12 4.94
C TRP A 97 7.58 13.24 5.53
N PHE A 98 7.26 14.42 6.05
CA PHE A 98 5.92 14.76 6.55
C PHE A 98 5.35 15.89 5.72
N GLY A 99 4.11 15.76 5.32
CA GLY A 99 3.42 16.79 4.55
C GLY A 99 2.06 16.31 4.09
N ASP A 100 1.38 17.17 3.34
CA ASP A 100 0.11 16.84 2.72
C ASP A 100 0.34 16.25 1.33
N ALA A 101 -0.38 15.16 1.03
CA ALA A 101 -0.36 14.51 -0.27
C ALA A 101 -1.77 14.11 -0.72
N GLU A 102 -1.97 14.09 -2.04
CA GLU A 102 -3.18 13.54 -2.64
C GLU A 102 -3.14 12.01 -2.57
N LEU A 103 -4.01 11.42 -1.75
CA LEU A 103 -4.15 9.98 -1.59
C LEU A 103 -5.62 9.60 -1.41
N ALA A 104 -6.05 8.58 -2.12
CA ALA A 104 -7.44 8.14 -2.15
C ALA A 104 -8.40 9.25 -2.57
N GLY A 105 -7.97 10.09 -3.52
CA GLY A 105 -8.74 11.21 -4.06
C GLY A 105 -8.96 12.37 -3.10
N LYS A 106 -8.14 12.50 -2.03
CA LYS A 106 -8.20 13.60 -1.05
C LYS A 106 -6.82 14.03 -0.63
N THR A 107 -6.62 15.32 -0.40
CA THR A 107 -5.46 15.84 0.30
C THR A 107 -5.51 15.45 1.77
N ARG A 108 -4.45 14.82 2.28
CA ARG A 108 -4.36 14.36 3.67
C ARG A 108 -2.92 14.39 4.18
N PRO A 109 -2.71 14.55 5.49
CA PRO A 109 -1.39 14.45 6.09
C PRO A 109 -0.84 13.04 5.97
N VAL A 110 0.42 12.93 5.59
CA VAL A 110 1.12 11.65 5.46
C VAL A 110 2.52 11.69 6.03
N LEU A 111 2.98 10.55 6.54
CA LEU A 111 4.39 10.23 6.73
C LEU A 111 4.80 9.30 5.60
N ALA A 112 5.80 9.70 4.83
CA ALA A 112 6.37 8.90 3.76
C ALA A 112 7.84 8.57 4.03
N LEU A 113 8.24 7.32 3.78
CA LEU A 113 9.60 6.80 3.96
C LEU A 113 10.02 6.07 2.70
N LYS A 114 11.03 6.59 2.00
CA LYS A 114 11.61 5.96 0.82
C LYS A 114 12.77 5.06 1.23
N HIS A 115 12.87 3.87 0.62
CA HIS A 115 13.99 2.97 0.83
C HIS A 115 14.98 3.09 -0.34
N ALA A 116 16.21 3.50 -0.05
CA ALA A 116 17.24 3.83 -1.01
C ALA A 116 17.48 2.79 -2.09
N SER A 117 17.76 1.58 -1.65
CA SER A 117 18.30 0.55 -2.55
C SER A 117 17.21 -0.18 -3.35
N SER A 118 15.91 -0.01 -3.03
CA SER A 118 14.80 -0.66 -3.74
C SER A 118 13.75 0.32 -4.28
N ASN A 119 13.97 1.63 -4.09
CA ASN A 119 12.99 2.65 -4.45
C ASN A 119 11.58 2.39 -3.89
N ALA A 120 11.47 1.48 -2.91
CA ALA A 120 10.21 1.17 -2.25
C ALA A 120 9.78 2.32 -1.35
N LEU A 121 8.48 2.52 -1.23
CA LEU A 121 7.85 3.59 -0.47
C LEU A 121 6.94 3.00 0.60
N LEU A 122 7.08 3.47 1.83
CA LEU A 122 6.09 3.32 2.89
C LEU A 122 5.33 4.62 3.05
N VAL A 123 4.01 4.56 3.14
CA VAL A 123 3.13 5.69 3.42
C VAL A 123 2.22 5.34 4.58
N LEU A 124 2.22 6.19 5.62
CA LEU A 124 1.23 6.17 6.68
C LEU A 124 0.35 7.41 6.54
N THR A 125 -0.96 7.21 6.51
CA THR A 125 -1.93 8.31 6.40
C THR A 125 -2.41 8.76 7.77
N ASP A 126 -2.69 10.05 7.88
CA ASP A 126 -3.21 10.68 9.09
C ASP A 126 -2.34 10.38 10.33
N PRO A 127 -1.00 10.57 10.26
CA PRO A 127 -0.13 10.39 11.41
C PRO A 127 -0.44 11.44 12.50
N PRO A 128 0.00 11.24 13.76
CA PRO A 128 -0.14 12.24 14.81
C PRO A 128 0.45 13.60 14.41
N ALA A 129 -0.08 14.69 14.97
CA ALA A 129 0.23 16.06 14.58
C ALA A 129 1.73 16.46 14.75
N ASP A 130 2.49 15.77 15.59
CA ASP A 130 3.93 15.99 15.74
C ASP A 130 4.71 14.65 15.69
N PRO A 131 4.76 14.01 14.53
CA PRO A 131 5.43 12.71 14.39
C PRO A 131 6.96 12.82 14.47
N GLY A 132 7.54 14.01 14.22
CA GLY A 132 9.00 14.21 14.18
C GLY A 132 9.69 14.17 15.55
N ARG A 133 8.95 14.31 16.65
CA ARG A 133 9.46 14.23 18.03
C ARG A 133 9.16 12.91 18.73
N SER A 134 8.49 11.99 18.06
CA SER A 134 8.06 10.73 18.62
C SER A 134 9.20 9.72 18.54
N ALA A 135 9.53 9.05 19.66
CA ALA A 135 10.38 7.86 19.68
C ALA A 135 9.85 6.76 18.74
N GLY A 136 8.59 6.85 18.34
CA GLY A 136 7.96 5.98 17.36
C GLY A 136 8.51 6.14 15.95
N LEU A 137 9.01 7.33 15.56
CA LEU A 137 9.54 7.56 14.22
C LEU A 137 10.79 6.73 13.91
N ASP A 138 11.72 6.67 14.88
CA ASP A 138 12.93 5.86 14.74
C ASP A 138 12.57 4.37 14.63
N LEU A 139 11.61 3.92 15.43
CA LEU A 139 11.11 2.56 15.38
C LEU A 139 10.44 2.26 14.02
N VAL A 140 9.55 3.12 13.55
CA VAL A 140 8.89 2.97 12.24
C VAL A 140 9.92 2.94 11.12
N THR A 141 10.92 3.82 11.16
CA THR A 141 12.00 3.85 10.18
C THR A 141 12.82 2.55 10.19
N TYR A 142 13.14 2.03 11.36
CA TYR A 142 13.84 0.75 11.51
C TYR A 142 13.03 -0.41 10.98
N LEU A 143 11.76 -0.52 11.39
CA LEU A 143 10.84 -1.57 10.94
C LEU A 143 10.60 -1.50 9.43
N TRP A 144 10.52 -0.29 8.87
CA TRP A 144 10.42 -0.11 7.43
C TRP A 144 11.65 -0.65 6.68
N ARG A 145 12.86 -0.33 7.14
CA ARG A 145 14.09 -0.84 6.52
C ARG A 145 14.15 -2.38 6.56
N LEU A 146 13.77 -2.96 7.70
CA LEU A 146 13.68 -4.41 7.86
C LEU A 146 12.65 -5.01 6.89
N THR A 147 11.47 -4.41 6.81
CA THR A 147 10.37 -4.86 5.93
C THR A 147 10.75 -4.78 4.45
N ALA A 148 11.32 -3.66 4.02
CA ALA A 148 11.74 -3.46 2.63
C ALA A 148 12.82 -4.50 2.21
N ARG A 149 13.78 -4.77 3.10
CA ARG A 149 14.77 -5.83 2.90
C ARG A 149 14.09 -7.21 2.79
N ARG A 150 13.16 -7.50 3.71
CA ARG A 150 12.45 -8.80 3.73
C ARG A 150 11.58 -9.02 2.50
N ILE A 151 10.93 -7.97 1.99
CA ILE A 151 10.18 -8.04 0.73
C ILE A 151 11.11 -8.47 -0.41
N ARG A 152 12.28 -7.84 -0.52
CA ARG A 152 13.27 -8.13 -1.57
C ARG A 152 13.78 -9.57 -1.47
N GLU A 153 14.14 -10.04 -0.28
CA GLU A 153 14.58 -11.41 -0.05
C GLU A 153 13.50 -12.40 -0.50
N LYS A 154 12.26 -12.22 -0.05
CA LYS A 154 11.13 -13.11 -0.44
C LYS A 154 10.83 -13.09 -1.93
N VAL A 155 11.01 -11.95 -2.60
CA VAL A 155 10.84 -11.87 -4.06
C VAL A 155 11.99 -12.55 -4.80
N ALA A 156 13.23 -12.40 -4.31
CA ALA A 156 14.39 -13.06 -4.88
C ALA A 156 14.32 -14.59 -4.73
N ASP A 157 13.79 -15.07 -3.61
CA ASP A 157 13.61 -16.50 -3.33
C ASP A 157 12.34 -17.10 -3.97
N ALA A 158 11.51 -16.26 -4.62
CA ALA A 158 10.26 -16.73 -5.21
C ALA A 158 10.53 -17.64 -6.43
N PRO A 159 9.83 -18.78 -6.55
CA PRO A 159 9.97 -19.66 -7.71
C PRO A 159 9.66 -18.91 -9.01
N PRO A 160 10.32 -19.25 -10.12
CA PRO A 160 10.04 -18.64 -11.43
C PRO A 160 8.56 -18.71 -11.84
N SER A 161 7.83 -19.76 -11.44
CA SER A 161 6.39 -19.92 -11.66
C SER A 161 5.57 -18.80 -11.01
N TYR A 162 5.92 -18.40 -9.79
CA TYR A 162 5.24 -17.30 -9.09
C TYR A 162 5.40 -15.96 -9.83
N LEU A 163 6.59 -15.70 -10.40
CA LEU A 163 6.84 -14.50 -11.18
C LEU A 163 6.04 -14.50 -12.49
N LEU A 164 5.88 -15.67 -13.13
CA LEU A 164 5.07 -15.83 -14.34
C LEU A 164 3.58 -15.61 -14.04
N GLU A 165 3.05 -16.25 -13.01
CA GLU A 165 1.66 -16.07 -12.57
C GLU A 165 1.37 -14.61 -12.17
N SER A 166 2.31 -13.99 -11.45
CA SER A 166 2.22 -12.60 -11.04
C SER A 166 2.20 -11.64 -12.23
N ARG A 167 3.04 -11.88 -13.24
CA ARG A 167 3.05 -11.11 -14.50
C ARG A 167 1.77 -11.33 -15.31
N ALA A 168 1.31 -12.57 -15.42
CA ALA A 168 0.06 -12.88 -16.12
C ALA A 168 -1.14 -12.20 -15.45
N ALA A 169 -1.26 -12.25 -14.13
CA ALA A 169 -2.30 -11.57 -13.37
C ALA A 169 -2.23 -10.04 -13.50
N SER A 170 -1.03 -9.46 -13.63
CA SER A 170 -0.86 -8.02 -13.87
C SER A 170 -1.26 -7.64 -15.28
N ALA A 171 -0.85 -8.41 -16.28
CA ALA A 171 -1.21 -8.20 -17.68
C ALA A 171 -2.73 -8.28 -17.87
N GLU A 172 -3.39 -9.25 -17.23
CA GLU A 172 -4.84 -9.40 -17.30
C GLU A 172 -5.57 -8.22 -16.64
N ARG A 173 -5.10 -7.73 -15.48
CA ARG A 173 -5.69 -6.53 -14.86
C ARG A 173 -5.53 -5.29 -15.74
N LEU A 174 -4.35 -5.09 -16.35
CA LEU A 174 -4.13 -3.98 -17.27
C LEU A 174 -5.05 -4.08 -18.49
N ARG A 175 -5.24 -5.28 -19.03
CA ARG A 175 -6.16 -5.53 -20.14
C ARG A 175 -7.59 -5.18 -19.77
N VAL A 176 -8.08 -5.68 -18.63
CA VAL A 176 -9.45 -5.40 -18.16
C VAL A 176 -9.63 -3.91 -17.86
N THR A 177 -8.64 -3.26 -17.28
CA THR A 177 -8.69 -1.81 -17.00
C THR A 177 -8.74 -1.01 -18.30
N ALA A 178 -7.93 -1.37 -19.30
CA ALA A 178 -7.93 -0.71 -20.61
C ALA A 178 -9.28 -0.88 -21.32
N GLU A 179 -9.84 -2.10 -21.30
CA GLU A 179 -11.14 -2.40 -21.90
C GLU A 179 -12.28 -1.61 -21.23
N LEU A 180 -12.29 -1.52 -19.90
CA LEU A 180 -13.24 -0.70 -19.16
C LEU A 180 -13.09 0.80 -19.49
N THR A 181 -11.84 1.27 -19.59
CA THR A 181 -11.56 2.67 -19.93
C THR A 181 -12.08 3.00 -21.34
N ASP A 182 -11.85 2.13 -22.32
CA ASP A 182 -12.33 2.30 -23.68
C ASP A 182 -13.87 2.36 -23.76
N VAL A 183 -14.55 1.44 -23.06
CA VAL A 183 -16.02 1.43 -23.00
C VAL A 183 -16.55 2.71 -22.36
N HIS A 184 -15.94 3.16 -21.27
CA HIS A 184 -16.35 4.39 -20.60
C HIS A 184 -16.07 5.63 -21.46
N SER A 185 -14.91 5.71 -22.10
CA SER A 185 -14.57 6.82 -23.00
C SER A 185 -15.56 6.91 -24.16
N THR A 186 -15.85 5.79 -24.83
CA THR A 186 -16.85 5.72 -25.92
C THR A 186 -18.24 6.16 -25.46
N THR A 187 -18.63 5.72 -24.25
CA THR A 187 -19.92 6.13 -23.68
C THR A 187 -19.97 7.64 -23.43
N LEU A 188 -18.93 8.20 -22.81
CA LEU A 188 -18.84 9.64 -22.51
C LEU A 188 -18.79 10.48 -23.79
N GLU A 189 -18.04 10.04 -24.80
CA GLU A 189 -17.99 10.69 -26.12
C GLU A 189 -19.36 10.70 -26.82
N THR A 190 -20.08 9.58 -26.73
CA THR A 190 -21.44 9.47 -27.29
C THR A 190 -22.41 10.42 -26.58
N LEU A 191 -22.36 10.50 -25.25
CA LEU A 191 -23.17 11.44 -24.47
C LEU A 191 -22.84 12.91 -24.83
N LEU A 192 -21.55 13.22 -24.96
CA LEU A 192 -21.09 14.55 -25.31
C LEU A 192 -21.50 14.92 -26.73
N ALA A 193 -21.42 13.98 -27.68
CA ALA A 193 -21.86 14.18 -29.04
C ALA A 193 -23.39 14.47 -29.13
N ALA A 194 -24.20 13.74 -28.36
CA ALA A 194 -25.64 13.99 -28.28
C ALA A 194 -25.95 15.39 -27.73
N LEU A 195 -25.23 15.82 -26.66
CA LEU A 195 -25.40 17.17 -26.09
C LEU A 195 -24.95 18.31 -27.02
N ARG A 196 -23.96 18.05 -27.88
CA ARG A 196 -23.43 19.05 -28.86
C ARG A 196 -24.13 19.03 -30.22
N SER A 197 -25.03 18.10 -30.42
CA SER A 197 -25.72 17.97 -31.71
C SER A 197 -26.63 19.17 -31.99
N SER A 198 -26.35 19.87 -33.07
CA SER A 198 -27.19 20.96 -33.56
C SER A 198 -28.47 20.46 -34.23
N SER A 199 -28.60 19.16 -34.47
CA SER A 199 -29.79 18.54 -35.08
C SER A 199 -30.86 18.14 -34.06
N LEU A 200 -30.54 18.17 -32.75
CA LEU A 200 -31.46 17.87 -31.66
C LEU A 200 -31.85 19.19 -30.97
N ASP A 201 -33.13 19.35 -30.64
CA ASP A 201 -33.53 20.37 -29.69
C ASP A 201 -33.17 19.95 -28.24
N ASP A 202 -33.25 20.90 -27.31
CA ASP A 202 -32.87 20.66 -25.90
C ASP A 202 -33.64 19.50 -25.23
N ALA A 203 -34.91 19.33 -25.56
CA ALA A 203 -35.75 18.28 -25.00
C ALA A 203 -35.37 16.91 -25.57
N ALA A 204 -35.14 16.81 -26.87
CA ALA A 204 -34.68 15.58 -27.52
C ALA A 204 -33.26 15.19 -27.07
N ALA A 205 -32.34 16.16 -26.93
CA ALA A 205 -30.99 15.92 -26.43
C ALA A 205 -31.01 15.36 -25.00
N ARG A 206 -31.82 15.95 -24.10
CA ARG A 206 -31.96 15.45 -22.71
C ARG A 206 -32.52 14.03 -22.67
N THR A 207 -33.56 13.74 -23.47
CA THR A 207 -34.14 12.40 -23.53
C THR A 207 -33.11 11.38 -24.00
N THR A 208 -32.40 11.69 -25.10
CA THR A 208 -31.35 10.81 -25.63
C THR A 208 -30.23 10.54 -24.64
N VAL A 209 -29.73 11.58 -23.97
CA VAL A 209 -28.68 11.44 -22.95
C VAL A 209 -29.15 10.63 -21.76
N THR A 210 -30.38 10.84 -21.29
CA THR A 210 -30.97 10.08 -20.20
C THR A 210 -31.07 8.59 -20.55
N ASP A 211 -31.54 8.25 -21.74
CA ASP A 211 -31.65 6.85 -22.21
C ASP A 211 -30.28 6.19 -22.36
N LEU A 212 -29.31 6.89 -22.94
CA LEU A 212 -27.94 6.38 -23.08
C LEU A 212 -27.29 6.15 -21.73
N THR A 213 -27.46 7.07 -20.78
CA THR A 213 -26.94 6.95 -19.42
C THR A 213 -27.58 5.77 -18.67
N ALA A 214 -28.90 5.61 -18.79
CA ALA A 214 -29.62 4.48 -18.19
C ALA A 214 -29.11 3.14 -18.74
N LYS A 215 -28.91 3.03 -20.05
CA LYS A 215 -28.33 1.83 -20.69
C LYS A 215 -26.91 1.54 -20.20
N ALA A 216 -26.06 2.57 -20.11
CA ALA A 216 -24.70 2.43 -19.61
C ALA A 216 -24.67 1.95 -18.13
N LEU A 217 -25.54 2.50 -17.28
CA LEU A 217 -25.66 2.08 -15.88
C LEU A 217 -26.13 0.63 -15.73
N ILE A 218 -27.07 0.17 -16.57
CA ILE A 218 -27.50 -1.22 -16.58
C ILE A 218 -26.33 -2.11 -17.00
N GLY A 219 -25.58 -1.74 -18.04
CA GLY A 219 -24.40 -2.47 -18.50
C GLY A 219 -23.33 -2.62 -17.40
N LEU A 220 -23.08 -1.56 -16.64
CA LEU A 220 -22.14 -1.59 -15.52
C LEU A 220 -22.58 -2.55 -14.39
N ARG A 221 -23.85 -2.54 -14.03
CA ARG A 221 -24.39 -3.43 -13.00
C ARG A 221 -24.31 -4.90 -13.39
N THR A 222 -24.66 -5.23 -14.64
CA THR A 222 -24.58 -6.60 -15.15
C THR A 222 -23.15 -7.13 -15.27
N HIS A 223 -22.14 -6.26 -15.40
CA HIS A 223 -20.72 -6.64 -15.33
C HIS A 223 -20.26 -6.88 -13.89
N SER A 224 -20.72 -6.07 -12.94
CA SER A 224 -20.39 -6.22 -11.53
C SER A 224 -20.96 -7.51 -10.92
N ASP A 225 -22.11 -7.99 -11.40
CA ASP A 225 -22.76 -9.21 -10.89
C ASP A 225 -22.12 -10.50 -11.46
N ARG A 226 -21.19 -10.41 -12.41
CA ARG A 226 -20.51 -11.55 -13.04
C ARG A 226 -19.08 -11.78 -12.56
N THR A 227 -18.55 -10.89 -11.71
CA THR A 227 -17.20 -10.96 -11.11
C THR A 227 -17.26 -11.30 -9.64
#